data_599f612a03e3660ba606e8a8e19aa3c2
#
_entry.id   599f612a03e3660ba606e8a8e19aa3c2
#
_cell.length_a   1.000
_cell.length_b   1.000
_cell.length_c   1.000
_cell.angle_alpha   90.00
_cell.angle_beta   90.00
_cell.angle_gamma   90.00
#
_symmetry.space_group_name_H-M   'P 1'
#
loop_
_entity.id
_entity.type
_entity.pdbx_description
1 polymer ?
#
loop_
_entity_poly.entity_id
_entity_poly.type
_entity_poly.pdbx_seq_one_letter_code
_entity_poly.pdbx_strand_id
1 'polypeptide(L)'
;RFYMHTDPDNDRCINFDRQRNEIKTYDKSPDNLLGIENETVVYKWKFKLPAGFQSSPNFTHVHQLKSVGGSLESMPMYTLTTRKSSPDRLELRYAETNIQVTLAQTELAPLIDVWMEVTETITYGVNGTYDINIKRVSDNSVLFEYSNNAIINWRPGASFVRPKWGIYRSLINAQDLRDEALLFANFSIEEL
;
A
#
# COMPACT_ATOMS: atom_id res chain seq x y z
N ARG A 1 10.99 1.93 -11.43
CA ARG A 1 10.11 3.03 -11.84
C ARG A 1 8.79 2.45 -12.29
N PHE A 2 7.68 2.95 -11.75
CA PHE A 2 6.32 2.57 -12.13
C PHE A 2 5.68 3.73 -12.86
N TYR A 3 5.38 3.53 -14.12
CA TYR A 3 4.70 4.49 -14.98
C TYR A 3 3.21 4.19 -15.02
N MET A 4 2.38 5.24 -14.96
CA MET A 4 0.94 5.15 -15.13
C MET A 4 0.47 6.33 -15.97
N HIS A 5 -0.04 6.03 -17.15
CA HIS A 5 -0.61 7.02 -18.07
C HIS A 5 -2.08 7.29 -17.75
N THR A 6 -2.55 8.48 -18.06
CA THR A 6 -3.97 8.81 -18.00
C THR A 6 -4.77 8.21 -19.15
N ASP A 7 -4.09 7.85 -20.26
CA ASP A 7 -4.72 7.11 -21.33
C ASP A 7 -5.12 5.70 -20.85
N PRO A 8 -6.42 5.43 -20.72
CA PRO A 8 -6.88 4.20 -20.13
C PRO A 8 -6.69 2.97 -21.01
N ASP A 9 -6.48 3.12 -22.29
CA ASP A 9 -6.43 1.99 -23.23
C ASP A 9 -5.12 1.23 -23.11
N ASN A 10 -4.05 1.88 -22.65
CA ASN A 10 -2.73 1.26 -22.51
C ASN A 10 -2.50 0.54 -21.17
N ASP A 11 -3.23 0.92 -20.11
CA ASP A 11 -2.97 0.49 -18.74
C ASP A 11 -4.12 -0.32 -18.13
N ARG A 12 -5.21 -0.55 -18.88
CA ARG A 12 -6.39 -1.26 -18.40
C ARG A 12 -6.25 -2.77 -18.47
N CYS A 13 -6.83 -3.42 -17.45
CA CYS A 13 -7.15 -4.84 -17.48
C CYS A 13 -8.65 -5.03 -17.77
N ILE A 14 -9.31 -5.83 -16.93
CA ILE A 14 -10.76 -6.15 -17.05
C ILE A 14 -11.63 -5.03 -16.47
N ASN A 15 -11.17 -4.31 -15.45
CA ASN A 15 -11.94 -3.26 -14.77
C ASN A 15 -11.58 -1.89 -15.36
N PHE A 16 -12.54 -1.26 -16.03
CA PHE A 16 -12.33 0.00 -16.74
C PHE A 16 -12.47 1.26 -15.86
N ASP A 17 -12.81 1.10 -14.60
CA ASP A 17 -12.88 2.16 -13.58
C ASP A 17 -11.57 2.35 -12.81
N ARG A 18 -10.51 1.61 -13.18
CA ARG A 18 -9.23 1.62 -12.45
C ARG A 18 -8.05 1.19 -13.32
N GLN A 19 -6.87 1.59 -12.90
CA GLN A 19 -5.58 1.24 -13.53
C GLN A 19 -4.63 0.70 -12.49
N ARG A 20 -3.75 -0.24 -12.88
CA ARG A 20 -2.69 -0.73 -12.00
C ARG A 20 -1.40 -1.05 -12.75
N ASN A 21 -0.30 -0.75 -12.09
CA ASN A 21 1.03 -1.22 -12.41
C ASN A 21 1.74 -1.53 -11.09
N GLU A 22 1.78 -2.80 -10.71
CA GLU A 22 2.25 -3.25 -9.40
C GLU A 22 3.14 -4.50 -9.54
N ILE A 23 4.18 -4.58 -8.70
CA ILE A 23 4.85 -5.85 -8.39
C ILE A 23 4.20 -6.45 -7.15
N LYS A 24 4.25 -7.77 -7.04
CA LYS A 24 3.70 -8.54 -5.91
C LYS A 24 4.40 -9.88 -5.77
N THR A 25 4.34 -10.46 -4.61
CA THR A 25 4.57 -11.90 -4.43
C THR A 25 3.32 -12.70 -4.80
N TYR A 26 3.46 -13.99 -5.04
CA TYR A 26 2.37 -14.88 -5.45
C TYR A 26 2.66 -16.33 -5.00
N ASP A 27 1.74 -17.24 -5.25
CA ASP A 27 1.76 -18.65 -4.81
C ASP A 27 3.00 -19.48 -5.21
N LYS A 28 3.77 -19.00 -6.19
CA LYS A 28 5.05 -19.63 -6.61
C LYS A 28 6.28 -18.83 -6.16
N SER A 29 6.10 -17.78 -5.38
CA SER A 29 7.22 -17.11 -4.72
C SER A 29 7.81 -18.03 -3.65
N PRO A 30 9.10 -17.89 -3.31
CA PRO A 30 9.67 -18.55 -2.14
C PRO A 30 8.81 -18.29 -0.87
N ASP A 31 8.71 -19.29 -0.01
CA ASP A 31 7.80 -19.25 1.16
C ASP A 31 8.10 -18.06 2.07
N ASN A 32 9.38 -17.74 2.28
CA ASN A 32 9.83 -16.58 3.06
C ASN A 32 9.47 -15.20 2.45
N LEU A 33 8.75 -15.15 1.35
CA LEU A 33 8.17 -13.93 0.76
C LEU A 33 6.65 -13.87 0.90
N LEU A 34 6.05 -14.84 1.59
CA LEU A 34 4.61 -14.98 1.81
C LEU A 34 4.35 -14.95 3.31
N GLY A 35 3.54 -14.03 3.79
CA GLY A 35 3.19 -14.00 5.22
C GLY A 35 2.10 -15.04 5.51
N ILE A 36 2.33 -15.92 6.47
CA ILE A 36 1.35 -16.91 6.93
C ILE A 36 0.91 -16.66 8.37
N GLU A 37 -0.12 -17.35 8.83
CA GLU A 37 -0.67 -17.16 10.18
C GLU A 37 0.37 -17.48 11.25
N ASN A 38 0.45 -16.62 12.27
CA ASN A 38 1.37 -16.63 13.40
C ASN A 38 2.81 -16.21 13.08
N GLU A 39 3.12 -15.81 11.88
CA GLU A 39 4.41 -15.23 11.55
C GLU A 39 4.46 -13.72 11.82
N THR A 40 5.66 -13.25 12.13
CA THR A 40 5.99 -11.82 12.14
C THR A 40 6.88 -11.52 10.95
N VAL A 41 6.42 -10.61 10.10
CA VAL A 41 7.13 -10.24 8.86
C VAL A 41 7.46 -8.76 8.89
N VAL A 42 8.68 -8.42 8.48
CA VAL A 42 9.15 -7.06 8.30
C VAL A 42 9.31 -6.77 6.81
N TYR A 43 8.55 -5.81 6.32
CA TYR A 43 8.67 -5.27 4.98
C TYR A 43 9.42 -3.96 5.02
N LYS A 44 10.46 -3.81 4.18
CA LYS A 44 11.18 -2.54 4.03
C LYS A 44 11.26 -2.18 2.56
N TRP A 45 11.03 -0.90 2.26
CA TRP A 45 11.21 -0.37 0.91
C TRP A 45 11.39 1.13 0.95
N LYS A 46 11.85 1.68 -0.16
CA LYS A 46 11.89 3.12 -0.38
C LYS A 46 10.96 3.48 -1.53
N PHE A 47 10.34 4.65 -1.43
CA PHE A 47 9.56 5.19 -2.53
C PHE A 47 9.66 6.71 -2.59
N LYS A 48 9.33 7.23 -3.77
CA LYS A 48 9.27 8.68 -4.01
C LYS A 48 8.07 8.98 -4.90
N LEU A 49 7.22 9.89 -4.43
CA LEU A 49 6.19 10.52 -5.23
C LEU A 49 6.82 11.66 -6.03
N PRO A 50 6.55 11.81 -7.33
CA PRO A 50 7.19 12.86 -8.14
C PRO A 50 6.74 14.25 -7.72
N ALA A 51 7.53 15.27 -8.06
CA ALA A 51 7.12 16.65 -7.95
C ALA A 51 5.80 16.89 -8.70
N GLY A 52 4.86 17.57 -8.05
CA GLY A 52 3.54 17.84 -8.58
C GLY A 52 2.63 16.60 -8.71
N PHE A 53 2.91 15.51 -7.98
CA PHE A 53 2.00 14.35 -7.90
C PHE A 53 0.58 14.79 -7.60
N GLN A 54 -0.39 14.19 -8.31
CA GLN A 54 -1.82 14.52 -8.16
C GLN A 54 -2.60 13.37 -7.55
N SER A 55 -3.32 13.69 -6.48
CA SER A 55 -4.29 12.79 -5.86
C SER A 55 -5.69 13.00 -6.45
N SER A 56 -6.53 11.97 -6.42
CA SER A 56 -7.97 12.10 -6.67
C SER A 56 -8.76 11.86 -5.38
N PRO A 57 -10.06 12.22 -5.34
CA PRO A 57 -10.92 11.89 -4.19
C PRO A 57 -11.05 10.39 -3.95
N ASN A 58 -10.80 9.59 -5.00
CA ASN A 58 -10.78 8.12 -4.92
C ASN A 58 -9.38 7.62 -4.56
N PHE A 59 -9.20 6.31 -4.54
CA PHE A 59 -7.93 5.71 -4.13
C PHE A 59 -6.83 5.86 -5.19
N THR A 60 -5.62 6.08 -4.69
CA THR A 60 -4.36 5.80 -5.39
C THR A 60 -3.46 5.06 -4.40
N HIS A 61 -3.45 3.73 -4.49
CA HIS A 61 -2.63 2.89 -3.63
C HIS A 61 -1.19 2.86 -4.14
N VAL A 62 -0.26 3.06 -3.22
CA VAL A 62 1.19 2.90 -3.45
C VAL A 62 1.71 1.60 -2.87
N HIS A 63 0.98 1.06 -1.89
CA HIS A 63 1.26 -0.22 -1.26
C HIS A 63 -0.04 -0.88 -0.78
N GLN A 64 -0.04 -2.23 -0.78
CA GLN A 64 -1.12 -3.04 -0.26
C GLN A 64 -0.58 -4.30 0.41
N LEU A 65 -1.18 -4.71 1.54
CA LEU A 65 -1.13 -6.09 2.02
C LEU A 65 -2.46 -6.75 1.73
N LYS A 66 -2.42 -7.89 1.06
CA LYS A 66 -3.64 -8.55 0.57
C LYS A 66 -3.60 -10.03 0.84
N SER A 67 -4.61 -10.55 1.56
CA SER A 67 -4.82 -11.98 1.71
C SER A 67 -5.13 -12.65 0.37
N VAL A 68 -4.71 -13.89 0.22
CA VAL A 68 -5.02 -14.78 -0.89
C VAL A 68 -5.80 -15.97 -0.34
N GLY A 69 -6.89 -16.32 -1.00
CA GLY A 69 -7.86 -17.28 -0.49
C GLY A 69 -8.90 -16.67 0.46
N GLY A 70 -9.96 -17.43 0.69
CA GLY A 70 -11.10 -16.98 1.49
C GLY A 70 -12.03 -16.01 0.76
N SER A 71 -13.18 -15.74 1.37
CA SER A 71 -14.25 -14.90 0.78
C SER A 71 -13.88 -13.41 0.70
N LEU A 72 -12.87 -12.97 1.44
CA LEU A 72 -12.43 -11.57 1.53
C LEU A 72 -11.20 -11.25 0.68
N GLU A 73 -10.74 -12.19 -0.16
CA GLU A 73 -9.54 -11.97 -0.97
C GLU A 73 -9.64 -10.79 -1.95
N SER A 74 -10.84 -10.37 -2.35
CA SER A 74 -11.03 -9.22 -3.24
C SER A 74 -10.62 -7.90 -2.60
N MET A 75 -10.80 -7.76 -1.27
CA MET A 75 -10.51 -6.56 -0.51
C MET A 75 -9.08 -6.60 0.05
N PRO A 76 -8.22 -5.59 -0.20
CA PRO A 76 -6.94 -5.48 0.50
C PRO A 76 -7.16 -5.38 2.01
N MET A 77 -6.29 -6.02 2.80
CA MET A 77 -6.33 -5.91 4.25
C MET A 77 -5.77 -4.56 4.71
N TYR A 78 -4.63 -4.17 4.15
CA TYR A 78 -4.05 -2.84 4.36
C TYR A 78 -3.81 -2.15 3.02
N THR A 79 -3.95 -0.83 3.00
CA THR A 79 -3.51 0.00 1.88
C THR A 79 -2.89 1.28 2.38
N LEU A 80 -1.75 1.65 1.79
CA LEU A 80 -1.19 2.98 1.87
C LEU A 80 -1.64 3.73 0.61
N THR A 81 -2.47 4.77 0.78
CA THR A 81 -3.18 5.40 -0.34
C THR A 81 -3.17 6.91 -0.23
N THR A 82 -3.05 7.59 -1.37
CA THR A 82 -3.21 9.05 -1.41
C THR A 82 -4.66 9.42 -1.71
N ARG A 83 -5.10 10.54 -1.18
CA ARG A 83 -6.43 11.11 -1.35
C ARG A 83 -6.38 12.61 -1.54
N LYS A 84 -7.10 13.11 -2.55
CA LYS A 84 -7.40 14.52 -2.69
C LYS A 84 -8.34 14.96 -1.58
N SER A 85 -7.94 15.99 -0.88
CA SER A 85 -8.68 16.59 0.23
C SER A 85 -8.22 18.05 0.36
N SER A 86 -8.53 18.69 1.48
CA SER A 86 -8.01 20.02 1.83
C SER A 86 -7.46 19.98 3.26
N PRO A 87 -6.14 19.75 3.41
CA PRO A 87 -5.10 19.41 2.40
C PRO A 87 -5.19 17.96 1.91
N ASP A 88 -4.48 17.64 0.81
CA ASP A 88 -4.32 16.26 0.32
C ASP A 88 -3.62 15.38 1.36
N ARG A 89 -3.95 14.08 1.38
CA ARG A 89 -3.54 13.17 2.45
C ARG A 89 -2.90 11.89 1.93
N LEU A 90 -1.98 11.36 2.75
CA LEU A 90 -1.62 9.95 2.75
C LEU A 90 -2.42 9.26 3.86
N GLU A 91 -3.12 8.20 3.55
CA GLU A 91 -3.94 7.41 4.49
C GLU A 91 -3.42 5.98 4.59
N LEU A 92 -3.30 5.48 5.82
CA LEU A 92 -3.25 4.07 6.11
C LEU A 92 -4.67 3.58 6.33
N ARG A 93 -5.12 2.67 5.49
CA ARG A 93 -6.46 2.10 5.59
C ARG A 93 -6.38 0.61 5.87
N TYR A 94 -7.35 0.12 6.60
CA TYR A 94 -7.47 -1.26 7.03
C TYR A 94 -8.87 -1.78 6.79
N ALA A 95 -8.97 -3.06 6.47
CA ALA A 95 -10.24 -3.77 6.32
C ALA A 95 -10.13 -5.16 6.95
N GLU A 96 -10.73 -5.33 8.10
CA GLU A 96 -10.93 -6.66 8.70
C GLU A 96 -11.88 -7.49 7.85
N THR A 97 -12.95 -6.88 7.37
CA THR A 97 -13.98 -7.47 6.53
C THR A 97 -13.93 -6.87 5.11
N ASN A 98 -15.08 -6.65 4.49
CA ASN A 98 -15.21 -5.93 3.22
C ASN A 98 -15.40 -4.41 3.39
N ILE A 99 -15.37 -3.92 4.63
CA ILE A 99 -15.50 -2.49 4.96
C ILE A 99 -14.12 -1.96 5.33
N GLN A 100 -13.67 -0.93 4.61
CA GLN A 100 -12.37 -0.32 4.84
C GLN A 100 -12.51 0.94 5.70
N VAL A 101 -11.68 1.03 6.75
CA VAL A 101 -11.58 2.19 7.65
C VAL A 101 -10.21 2.85 7.54
N THR A 102 -10.10 4.13 7.88
CA THR A 102 -8.82 4.84 8.00
C THR A 102 -8.30 4.68 9.42
N LEU A 103 -7.11 4.10 9.57
CA LEU A 103 -6.43 3.94 10.87
C LEU A 103 -5.65 5.20 11.24
N ALA A 104 -4.93 5.77 10.27
CA ALA A 104 -4.13 6.97 10.44
C ALA A 104 -3.97 7.71 9.12
N GLN A 105 -3.63 8.99 9.20
CA GLN A 105 -3.41 9.84 8.02
C GLN A 105 -2.45 10.97 8.33
N THR A 106 -1.78 11.47 7.29
CA THR A 106 -0.93 12.67 7.35
C THR A 106 -1.14 13.52 6.10
N GLU A 107 -0.71 14.78 6.15
CA GLU A 107 -0.70 15.64 4.97
C GLU A 107 0.26 15.09 3.92
N LEU A 108 -0.12 15.17 2.66
CA LEU A 108 0.66 14.64 1.55
C LEU A 108 1.83 15.55 1.15
N ALA A 109 1.70 16.85 1.33
CA ALA A 109 2.68 17.84 0.87
C ALA A 109 4.12 17.59 1.35
N PRO A 110 4.38 17.22 2.63
CA PRO A 110 5.75 16.91 3.09
C PRO A 110 6.37 15.65 2.47
N LEU A 111 5.57 14.83 1.81
CA LEU A 111 5.94 13.53 1.21
C LEU A 111 6.25 13.66 -0.30
N ILE A 112 5.94 14.81 -0.90
CA ILE A 112 6.14 15.05 -2.33
C ILE A 112 7.60 15.40 -2.62
N ASP A 113 8.12 14.78 -3.70
CA ASP A 113 9.49 14.97 -4.23
C ASP A 113 10.63 14.60 -3.27
N VAL A 114 10.33 13.83 -2.23
CA VAL A 114 11.33 13.32 -1.29
C VAL A 114 11.40 11.79 -1.35
N TRP A 115 12.59 11.22 -1.14
CA TRP A 115 12.73 9.80 -0.90
C TRP A 115 12.29 9.47 0.52
N MET A 116 11.38 8.53 0.62
CA MET A 116 10.87 7.98 1.87
C MET A 116 11.36 6.54 2.05
N GLU A 117 11.70 6.18 3.27
CA GLU A 117 11.96 4.81 3.68
C GLU A 117 10.83 4.33 4.58
N VAL A 118 10.26 3.19 4.24
CA VAL A 118 9.19 2.55 4.99
C VAL A 118 9.73 1.30 5.66
N THR A 119 9.40 1.15 6.95
CA THR A 119 9.48 -0.10 7.69
C THR A 119 8.08 -0.45 8.16
N GLU A 120 7.59 -1.60 7.78
CA GLU A 120 6.29 -2.12 8.16
C GLU A 120 6.48 -3.50 8.80
N THR A 121 6.07 -3.64 10.05
CA THR A 121 6.16 -4.89 10.81
C THR A 121 4.76 -5.37 11.13
N ILE A 122 4.46 -6.61 10.80
CA ILE A 122 3.15 -7.20 11.03
C ILE A 122 3.29 -8.61 11.60
N THR A 123 2.55 -8.89 12.68
CA THR A 123 2.33 -10.25 13.14
C THR A 123 0.98 -10.71 12.65
N TYR A 124 0.97 -11.72 11.78
CA TYR A 124 -0.26 -12.25 11.20
C TYR A 124 -0.99 -13.14 12.21
N GLY A 125 -2.28 -12.90 12.40
CA GLY A 125 -3.12 -13.67 13.32
C GLY A 125 -4.37 -12.90 13.74
N VAL A 126 -5.26 -13.59 14.45
CA VAL A 126 -6.48 -12.97 15.04
C VAL A 126 -6.15 -12.06 16.23
N ASN A 127 -4.98 -12.26 16.87
CA ASN A 127 -4.41 -11.41 17.90
C ASN A 127 -3.09 -10.80 17.40
N GLY A 128 -3.09 -10.32 16.18
CA GLY A 128 -1.90 -9.81 15.53
C GLY A 128 -1.50 -8.41 15.97
N THR A 129 -0.37 -7.96 15.44
CA THR A 129 0.15 -6.61 15.65
C THR A 129 0.45 -5.95 14.30
N TYR A 130 0.43 -4.65 14.25
CA TYR A 130 0.80 -3.88 13.07
C TYR A 130 1.54 -2.61 13.47
N ASP A 131 2.69 -2.39 12.86
CA ASP A 131 3.49 -1.19 13.01
C ASP A 131 3.97 -0.71 11.64
N ILE A 132 3.88 0.57 11.37
CA ILE A 132 4.45 1.20 10.19
C ILE A 132 5.14 2.51 10.56
N ASN A 133 6.34 2.71 10.02
CA ASN A 133 7.08 3.94 10.17
C ASN A 133 7.59 4.39 8.80
N ILE A 134 7.34 5.66 8.43
CA ILE A 134 7.80 6.28 7.19
C ILE A 134 8.72 7.44 7.53
N LYS A 135 9.98 7.35 7.12
CA LYS A 135 11.00 8.38 7.35
C LYS A 135 11.46 9.02 6.06
N ARG A 136 11.81 10.29 6.14
CA ARG A 136 12.56 10.95 5.06
C ARG A 136 14.00 10.45 5.04
N VAL A 137 14.46 10.02 3.87
CA VAL A 137 15.80 9.42 3.72
C VAL A 137 16.92 10.42 4.01
N SER A 138 16.75 11.70 3.72
CA SER A 138 17.81 12.71 3.82
C SER A 138 18.20 13.07 5.26
N ASP A 139 17.26 12.97 6.21
CA ASP A 139 17.46 13.44 7.59
C ASP A 139 16.86 12.52 8.65
N ASN A 140 16.30 11.37 8.24
CA ASN A 140 15.63 10.39 9.10
C ASN A 140 14.43 10.94 9.90
N SER A 141 13.90 12.11 9.53
CA SER A 141 12.70 12.64 10.17
C SER A 141 11.50 11.73 9.91
N VAL A 142 10.72 11.45 10.96
CA VAL A 142 9.48 10.68 10.87
C VAL A 142 8.43 11.54 10.20
N LEU A 143 7.88 11.05 9.09
CA LEU A 143 6.82 11.72 8.32
C LEU A 143 5.45 11.12 8.59
N PHE A 144 5.42 9.83 8.96
CA PHE A 144 4.20 9.11 9.29
C PHE A 144 4.54 7.90 10.14
N GLU A 145 3.69 7.62 11.12
CA GLU A 145 3.79 6.40 11.92
C GLU A 145 2.41 5.97 12.43
N TYR A 146 2.27 4.67 12.64
CA TYR A 146 1.10 4.07 13.28
C TYR A 146 1.51 2.73 13.90
N SER A 147 0.98 2.42 15.09
CA SER A 147 1.19 1.16 15.79
C SER A 147 -0.11 0.66 16.42
N ASN A 148 -0.33 -0.65 16.37
CA ASN A 148 -1.42 -1.31 17.05
C ASN A 148 -0.99 -2.72 17.50
N ASN A 149 -1.07 -2.98 18.80
CA ASN A 149 -0.63 -4.22 19.42
C ASN A 149 -1.74 -5.28 19.56
N ALA A 150 -2.96 -5.00 19.06
CA ALA A 150 -4.09 -5.90 19.11
C ALA A 150 -5.03 -5.64 17.93
N ILE A 151 -4.67 -6.19 16.76
CA ILE A 151 -5.44 -6.02 15.52
C ILE A 151 -5.52 -7.34 14.76
N ILE A 152 -6.67 -7.64 14.17
CA ILE A 152 -6.87 -8.88 13.40
C ILE A 152 -6.15 -8.77 12.05
N ASN A 153 -5.06 -9.52 11.90
CA ASN A 153 -4.24 -9.56 10.69
C ASN A 153 -4.35 -10.86 9.92
N TRP A 154 -5.36 -11.67 10.21
CA TRP A 154 -5.62 -12.90 9.51
C TRP A 154 -7.11 -13.05 9.18
N ARG A 155 -7.41 -13.44 7.96
CA ARG A 155 -8.78 -13.61 7.50
C ARG A 155 -9.12 -15.08 7.32
N PRO A 156 -10.33 -15.54 7.71
CA PRO A 156 -10.74 -16.93 7.53
C PRO A 156 -10.60 -17.40 6.09
N GLY A 157 -9.96 -18.56 5.91
CA GLY A 157 -9.73 -19.19 4.61
C GLY A 157 -8.59 -18.57 3.80
N ALA A 158 -7.84 -17.62 4.36
CA ALA A 158 -6.61 -17.17 3.74
C ALA A 158 -5.54 -18.26 3.73
N SER A 159 -4.83 -18.38 2.63
CA SER A 159 -3.66 -19.26 2.51
C SER A 159 -2.38 -18.53 2.87
N PHE A 160 -2.27 -17.25 2.49
CA PHE A 160 -1.15 -16.37 2.81
C PHE A 160 -1.55 -14.90 2.60
N VAL A 161 -0.73 -14.00 3.09
CA VAL A 161 -0.80 -12.56 2.80
C VAL A 161 0.38 -12.17 1.94
N ARG A 162 0.14 -11.31 0.96
CA ARG A 162 1.18 -10.82 0.05
C ARG A 162 1.25 -9.30 0.01
N PRO A 163 2.46 -8.75 -0.05
CA PRO A 163 2.67 -7.34 -0.35
C PRO A 163 2.50 -7.07 -1.85
N LYS A 164 2.10 -5.85 -2.15
CA LYS A 164 2.04 -5.28 -3.49
C LYS A 164 2.54 -3.84 -3.43
N TRP A 165 3.41 -3.47 -4.36
CA TRP A 165 3.95 -2.11 -4.47
C TRP A 165 3.81 -1.62 -5.90
N GLY A 166 3.57 -0.33 -6.06
CA GLY A 166 3.43 0.29 -7.37
C GLY A 166 2.42 1.41 -7.37
N ILE A 167 1.60 1.49 -8.41
CA ILE A 167 0.50 2.43 -8.51
C ILE A 167 -0.77 1.68 -8.92
N TYR A 168 -1.80 1.77 -8.08
CA TYR A 168 -3.12 1.27 -8.36
C TYR A 168 -4.16 2.34 -8.03
N ARG A 169 -4.81 2.89 -9.05
CA ARG A 169 -5.68 4.05 -8.88
C ARG A 169 -7.04 3.89 -9.54
N SER A 170 -8.02 4.56 -8.96
CA SER A 170 -9.35 4.70 -9.54
C SER A 170 -9.35 5.71 -10.69
N LEU A 171 -10.16 5.46 -11.70
CA LEU A 171 -10.41 6.36 -12.83
C LEU A 171 -11.77 7.10 -12.71
N ILE A 172 -12.50 6.92 -11.61
CA ILE A 172 -13.83 7.56 -11.44
C ILE A 172 -13.73 9.10 -11.53
N ASN A 173 -12.64 9.67 -11.00
CA ASN A 173 -12.32 11.10 -11.13
C ASN A 173 -11.05 11.30 -11.97
N ALA A 174 -11.06 10.82 -13.20
CA ALA A 174 -9.88 10.85 -14.09
C ALA A 174 -9.36 12.27 -14.35
N GLN A 175 -10.24 13.28 -14.31
CA GLN A 175 -9.90 14.69 -14.47
C GLN A 175 -8.94 15.23 -13.37
N ASP A 176 -8.88 14.57 -12.22
CA ASP A 176 -7.95 14.91 -11.15
C ASP A 176 -6.58 14.21 -11.29
N LEU A 177 -6.45 13.33 -12.26
CA LEU A 177 -5.25 12.51 -12.48
C LEU A 177 -4.41 13.07 -13.61
N ARG A 178 -3.13 12.75 -13.57
CA ARG A 178 -2.17 12.97 -14.66
C ARG A 178 -1.33 11.73 -14.88
N ASP A 179 -0.44 11.75 -15.85
CA ASP A 179 0.60 10.76 -16.00
C ASP A 179 1.54 10.83 -14.79
N GLU A 180 1.80 9.68 -14.16
CA GLU A 180 2.64 9.60 -12.97
C GLU A 180 3.78 8.62 -13.16
N ALA A 181 4.91 8.89 -12.50
CA ALA A 181 6.06 8.01 -12.46
C ALA A 181 6.58 7.86 -11.03
N LEU A 182 6.04 6.89 -10.30
CA LEU A 182 6.50 6.58 -8.96
C LEU A 182 7.84 5.83 -9.00
N LEU A 183 8.74 6.19 -8.09
CA LEU A 183 10.01 5.49 -7.92
C LEU A 183 9.93 4.60 -6.70
N PHE A 184 10.49 3.40 -6.81
CA PHE A 184 10.66 2.46 -5.70
C PHE A 184 12.08 1.90 -5.71
N ALA A 185 12.60 1.54 -4.53
CA ALA A 185 13.93 0.96 -4.36
C ALA A 185 14.01 0.14 -3.07
N ASN A 186 15.04 -0.69 -2.98
CA ASN A 186 15.48 -1.38 -1.76
C ASN A 186 14.38 -2.20 -1.07
N PHE A 187 13.64 -3.00 -1.84
CA PHE A 187 12.67 -3.92 -1.27
C PHE A 187 13.36 -5.02 -0.46
N SER A 188 12.85 -5.30 0.73
CA SER A 188 13.17 -6.50 1.48
C SER A 188 11.94 -7.03 2.21
N ILE A 189 11.90 -8.33 2.41
CA ILE A 189 10.93 -9.07 3.20
C ILE A 189 11.75 -9.98 4.11
N GLU A 190 11.50 -9.92 5.40
CA GLU A 190 12.22 -10.68 6.43
C GLU A 190 11.21 -11.26 7.40
N GLU A 191 11.22 -12.56 7.57
CA GLU A 191 10.51 -13.28 8.63
C GLU A 191 11.36 -13.26 9.90
N LEU A 192 10.72 -13.02 11.07
CA LEU A 192 11.37 -12.96 12.39
C LEU A 192 11.09 -14.19 13.21
#